data_4367bc0a452c5101dc810a6d615c890c
#
_entry.id   4367bc0a452c5101dc810a6d615c890c
#
_cell.length_a   1.000
_cell.length_b   1.000
_cell.length_c   1.000
_cell.angle_alpha   90.00
_cell.angle_beta   90.00
_cell.angle_gamma   90.00
#
_symmetry.space_group_name_H-M   'P 1'
#
loop_
_entity.id
_entity.type
_entity.pdbx_description
1 polymer ?
#
loop_
_entity_poly.entity_id
_entity_poly.type
_entity_poly.pdbx_seq_one_letter_code
_entity_poly.pdbx_strand_id
1 'polypeptide(L)'
;YPIATVPERVVLLENSPVRLKQYQQQLSALKKPGARIGSIVLNANPFTLGHLYLIETALQQCDWLHVFVVGEDRSQFSYADRLALVRAGTAHLSRLSIHEGSPYIISRATFPCYFLKLDDIIFKCHMELDLTIFRRYIAPPLGITHRFAGSEPYSVITNYYNKQMQVWLDSPEIDAPPIQMVEIPRKQFQGGFISATKVRGFLAEGDFAAIKHYVPECTYQFLINQYEKVTA
;
A
#
# COMPACT_ATOMS: atom_id res chain seq x y z
N TYR A 1 -13.01 -23.00 0.45
CA TYR A 1 -12.71 -22.84 -0.98
C TYR A 1 -11.31 -22.30 -1.12
N PRO A 2 -10.40 -22.96 -1.88
CA PRO A 2 -9.05 -22.46 -2.11
C PRO A 2 -9.09 -21.22 -3.01
N ILE A 3 -8.38 -20.16 -2.59
CA ILE A 3 -8.24 -18.91 -3.34
C ILE A 3 -6.88 -18.87 -4.04
N ALA A 4 -5.81 -19.14 -3.30
CA ALA A 4 -4.47 -19.17 -3.83
C ALA A 4 -3.63 -20.22 -3.11
N THR A 5 -2.66 -20.78 -3.83
CA THR A 5 -1.77 -21.81 -3.33
C THR A 5 -0.34 -21.47 -3.70
N VAL A 6 0.55 -21.56 -2.74
CA VAL A 6 2.00 -21.69 -2.95
C VAL A 6 2.31 -23.18 -2.78
N PRO A 7 2.69 -23.89 -3.85
CA PRO A 7 2.85 -25.36 -3.83
C PRO A 7 3.71 -25.83 -2.66
N GLU A 8 3.27 -26.89 -1.98
CA GLU A 8 3.95 -27.55 -0.85
C GLU A 8 4.17 -26.66 0.39
N ARG A 9 3.63 -25.43 0.43
CA ARG A 9 3.91 -24.45 1.49
C ARG A 9 2.68 -23.87 2.15
N VAL A 10 1.81 -23.20 1.38
CA VAL A 10 0.65 -22.51 1.94
C VAL A 10 -0.53 -22.50 0.99
N VAL A 11 -1.73 -22.65 1.56
CA VAL A 11 -3.01 -22.47 0.84
C VAL A 11 -3.86 -21.46 1.58
N LEU A 12 -4.32 -20.43 0.90
CA LEU A 12 -5.34 -19.55 1.41
C LEU A 12 -6.72 -20.13 1.13
N LEU A 13 -7.46 -20.38 2.19
CA LEU A 13 -8.85 -20.84 2.11
C LEU A 13 -9.81 -19.72 2.53
N GLU A 14 -10.92 -19.65 1.82
CA GLU A 14 -12.06 -18.81 2.19
C GLU A 14 -13.28 -19.67 2.50
N ASN A 15 -14.07 -19.28 3.49
CA ASN A 15 -15.30 -19.97 3.89
C ASN A 15 -16.51 -19.63 3.01
N SER A 16 -16.32 -18.83 1.96
CA SER A 16 -17.36 -18.39 1.04
C SER A 16 -16.98 -18.70 -0.41
N PRO A 17 -17.87 -19.32 -1.22
CA PRO A 17 -17.59 -19.55 -2.64
C PRO A 17 -17.78 -18.31 -3.51
N VAL A 18 -18.33 -17.22 -2.96
CA VAL A 18 -18.78 -16.06 -3.75
C VAL A 18 -18.12 -14.73 -3.36
N ARG A 19 -17.55 -14.62 -2.15
CA ARG A 19 -17.04 -13.35 -1.63
C ARG A 19 -15.94 -12.72 -2.51
N LEU A 20 -14.93 -13.50 -2.90
CA LEU A 20 -13.88 -13.03 -3.81
C LEU A 20 -14.48 -12.58 -5.16
N LYS A 21 -15.43 -13.34 -5.71
CA LYS A 21 -16.10 -12.99 -6.97
C LYS A 21 -16.90 -11.69 -6.85
N GLN A 22 -17.60 -11.50 -5.74
CA GLN A 22 -18.30 -10.23 -5.45
C GLN A 22 -17.35 -9.06 -5.35
N TYR A 23 -16.19 -9.25 -4.69
CA TYR A 23 -15.15 -8.22 -4.61
C TYR A 23 -14.60 -7.87 -6.01
N GLN A 24 -14.34 -8.87 -6.85
CA GLN A 24 -13.92 -8.62 -8.24
C GLN A 24 -14.98 -7.86 -9.05
N GLN A 25 -16.26 -8.13 -8.86
CA GLN A 25 -17.34 -7.38 -9.51
C GLN A 25 -17.37 -5.91 -9.05
N GLN A 26 -17.18 -5.66 -7.75
CA GLN A 26 -17.07 -4.30 -7.22
C GLN A 26 -15.85 -3.55 -7.83
N LEU A 27 -14.70 -4.22 -7.93
CA LEU A 27 -13.52 -3.64 -8.59
C LEU A 27 -13.78 -3.35 -10.08
N SER A 28 -14.44 -4.27 -10.79
CA SER A 28 -14.75 -4.09 -12.23
C SER A 28 -15.61 -2.84 -12.49
N ALA A 29 -16.52 -2.50 -11.60
CA ALA A 29 -17.34 -1.29 -11.68
C ALA A 29 -16.49 0.00 -11.53
N LEU A 30 -15.29 -0.10 -10.98
CA LEU A 30 -14.35 1.01 -10.77
C LEU A 30 -13.26 1.08 -11.85
N LYS A 31 -13.31 0.20 -12.86
CA LYS A 31 -12.36 0.19 -13.98
C LYS A 31 -12.35 1.54 -14.70
N LYS A 32 -11.16 1.99 -15.08
CA LYS A 32 -10.94 3.26 -15.77
C LYS A 32 -10.32 3.02 -17.14
N PRO A 33 -10.58 3.90 -18.12
CA PRO A 33 -9.95 3.83 -19.44
C PRO A 33 -8.47 4.21 -19.34
N GLY A 34 -7.67 3.61 -20.22
CA GLY A 34 -6.24 3.89 -20.34
C GLY A 34 -5.47 2.64 -20.73
N ALA A 35 -4.32 2.84 -21.37
CA ALA A 35 -3.39 1.75 -21.70
C ALA A 35 -2.44 1.45 -20.51
N ARG A 36 -2.20 2.47 -19.68
CA ARG A 36 -1.24 2.41 -18.60
C ARG A 36 -1.95 2.72 -17.27
N ILE A 37 -2.51 1.68 -16.67
CA ILE A 37 -3.23 1.77 -15.40
C ILE A 37 -2.28 1.41 -14.27
N GLY A 38 -2.05 2.38 -13.37
CA GLY A 38 -1.14 2.24 -12.25
C GLY A 38 -1.83 1.76 -10.97
N SER A 39 -1.03 1.20 -10.06
CA SER A 39 -1.47 0.89 -8.70
C SER A 39 -0.39 1.17 -7.66
N ILE A 40 -0.81 1.60 -6.48
CA ILE A 40 0.01 1.73 -5.26
C ILE A 40 -0.74 1.05 -4.12
N VAL A 41 -0.02 0.35 -3.25
CA VAL A 41 -0.54 -0.07 -1.93
C VAL A 41 0.30 0.59 -0.86
N LEU A 42 -0.33 1.24 0.10
CA LEU A 42 0.37 1.95 1.18
C LEU A 42 -0.35 1.83 2.53
N ASN A 43 0.44 1.85 3.59
CA ASN A 43 -0.08 1.84 4.95
C ASN A 43 -0.43 3.26 5.44
N ALA A 44 0.33 4.28 5.03
CA ALA A 44 0.12 5.70 5.38
C ALA A 44 -0.02 5.97 6.89
N ASN A 45 0.93 5.52 7.69
CA ASN A 45 0.88 5.55 9.16
C ASN A 45 1.87 6.57 9.78
N PRO A 46 1.58 7.92 9.76
CA PRO A 46 0.50 8.60 9.05
C PRO A 46 0.82 8.88 7.57
N PHE A 47 -0.11 9.56 6.86
CA PHE A 47 0.12 10.05 5.50
C PHE A 47 1.16 11.17 5.48
N THR A 48 2.19 11.06 4.64
CA THR A 48 3.34 11.98 4.59
C THR A 48 3.54 12.58 3.21
N LEU A 49 4.39 13.64 3.12
CA LEU A 49 4.84 14.20 1.85
C LEU A 49 5.60 13.18 0.98
N GLY A 50 6.16 12.12 1.60
CA GLY A 50 6.76 11.00 0.85
C GLY A 50 5.72 10.15 0.14
N HIS A 51 4.57 9.88 0.78
CA HIS A 51 3.45 9.17 0.15
C HIS A 51 2.81 10.03 -0.96
N LEU A 52 2.61 11.32 -0.71
CA LEU A 52 2.07 12.24 -1.70
C LEU A 52 2.98 12.29 -2.93
N TYR A 53 4.28 12.46 -2.74
CA TYR A 53 5.27 12.46 -3.84
C TYR A 53 5.25 11.17 -4.66
N LEU A 54 5.14 10.01 -4.00
CA LEU A 54 5.00 8.71 -4.68
C LEU A 54 3.76 8.69 -5.58
N ILE A 55 2.62 9.16 -5.08
CA ILE A 55 1.36 9.24 -5.83
C ILE A 55 1.46 10.19 -7.01
N GLU A 56 1.97 11.41 -6.79
CA GLU A 56 2.14 12.43 -7.84
C GLU A 56 3.09 11.95 -8.94
N THR A 57 4.22 11.34 -8.56
CA THR A 57 5.21 10.82 -9.52
C THR A 57 4.66 9.63 -10.32
N ALA A 58 3.88 8.76 -9.70
CA ALA A 58 3.20 7.66 -10.39
C ALA A 58 2.13 8.16 -11.37
N LEU A 59 1.36 9.20 -10.99
CA LEU A 59 0.37 9.84 -11.87
C LEU A 59 0.97 10.46 -13.14
N GLN A 60 2.23 10.90 -13.09
CA GLN A 60 2.95 11.38 -14.28
C GLN A 60 3.30 10.25 -15.25
N GLN A 61 3.25 9.00 -14.80
CA GLN A 61 3.67 7.82 -15.55
C GLN A 61 2.51 6.89 -15.93
N CYS A 62 1.26 7.24 -15.64
CA CYS A 62 0.09 6.42 -15.97
C CYS A 62 -1.14 7.27 -16.34
N ASP A 63 -2.09 6.63 -17.03
CA ASP A 63 -3.35 7.27 -17.45
C ASP A 63 -4.32 7.40 -16.27
N TRP A 64 -4.30 6.43 -15.35
CA TRP A 64 -5.09 6.41 -14.13
C TRP A 64 -4.34 5.66 -13.03
N LEU A 65 -4.48 6.10 -11.79
CA LEU A 65 -3.84 5.46 -10.63
C LEU A 65 -4.87 4.98 -9.61
N HIS A 66 -4.77 3.70 -9.23
CA HIS A 66 -5.51 3.10 -8.13
C HIS A 66 -4.63 3.02 -6.88
N VAL A 67 -5.01 3.67 -5.80
CA VAL A 67 -4.31 3.63 -4.51
C VAL A 67 -5.12 2.82 -3.51
N PHE A 68 -4.52 1.78 -2.96
CA PHE A 68 -5.11 0.92 -1.93
C PHE A 68 -4.49 1.26 -0.57
N VAL A 69 -5.33 1.59 0.40
CA VAL A 69 -4.91 1.80 1.78
C VAL A 69 -5.03 0.50 2.55
N VAL A 70 -3.94 0.02 3.15
CA VAL A 70 -3.93 -1.24 3.93
C VAL A 70 -4.94 -1.18 5.06
N GLY A 71 -5.87 -2.14 5.11
CA GLY A 71 -7.02 -2.13 6.01
C GLY A 71 -6.71 -2.56 7.46
N GLU A 72 -5.51 -3.07 7.74
CA GLU A 72 -5.17 -3.59 9.07
C GLU A 72 -4.97 -2.50 10.12
N ASP A 73 -5.56 -2.69 11.30
CA ASP A 73 -5.60 -1.72 12.40
C ASP A 73 -4.52 -1.97 13.48
N ARG A 74 -3.32 -2.43 13.06
CA ARG A 74 -2.13 -2.58 13.92
C ARG A 74 -1.17 -1.39 13.86
N SER A 75 -1.60 -0.31 13.27
CA SER A 75 -0.85 0.93 13.14
C SER A 75 -1.12 1.86 14.32
N GLN A 76 -0.23 2.84 14.56
CA GLN A 76 -0.44 3.87 15.59
C GLN A 76 -1.70 4.70 15.32
N PHE A 77 -1.99 4.93 14.02
CA PHE A 77 -3.21 5.62 13.58
C PHE A 77 -4.23 4.61 13.09
N SER A 78 -5.51 4.81 13.46
CA SER A 78 -6.59 3.93 13.05
C SER A 78 -6.70 3.84 11.52
N TYR A 79 -7.28 2.75 11.01
CA TYR A 79 -7.52 2.62 9.57
C TYR A 79 -8.38 3.77 9.04
N ALA A 80 -9.41 4.17 9.77
CA ALA A 80 -10.29 5.28 9.39
C ALA A 80 -9.53 6.61 9.24
N ASP A 81 -8.65 6.93 10.20
CA ASP A 81 -7.82 8.14 10.14
C ASP A 81 -6.86 8.10 8.95
N ARG A 82 -6.18 6.97 8.75
CA ARG A 82 -5.23 6.80 7.64
C ARG A 82 -5.91 6.98 6.28
N LEU A 83 -7.07 6.38 6.09
CA LEU A 83 -7.86 6.52 4.88
C LEU A 83 -8.35 7.96 4.66
N ALA A 84 -8.85 8.61 5.72
CA ALA A 84 -9.29 10.00 5.68
C ALA A 84 -8.15 10.96 5.30
N LEU A 85 -6.96 10.77 5.89
CA LEU A 85 -5.77 11.57 5.58
C LEU A 85 -5.27 11.37 4.15
N VAL A 86 -5.29 10.14 3.64
CA VAL A 86 -4.96 9.88 2.23
C VAL A 86 -5.95 10.59 1.30
N ARG A 87 -7.26 10.48 1.55
CA ARG A 87 -8.30 11.14 0.76
C ARG A 87 -8.15 12.68 0.79
N ALA A 88 -7.98 13.26 1.98
CA ALA A 88 -7.81 14.70 2.13
C ALA A 88 -6.52 15.21 1.46
N GLY A 89 -5.39 14.52 1.66
CA GLY A 89 -4.11 14.94 1.12
C GLY A 89 -3.97 14.76 -0.39
N THR A 90 -4.87 13.99 -1.03
CA THR A 90 -4.89 13.76 -2.48
C THR A 90 -6.11 14.36 -3.17
N ALA A 91 -6.98 15.09 -2.47
CA ALA A 91 -8.23 15.61 -3.00
C ALA A 91 -8.07 16.57 -4.20
N HIS A 92 -6.90 17.19 -4.32
CA HIS A 92 -6.56 18.08 -5.44
C HIS A 92 -6.09 17.34 -6.71
N LEU A 93 -5.85 16.03 -6.62
CA LEU A 93 -5.34 15.24 -7.73
C LEU A 93 -6.50 14.67 -8.57
N SER A 94 -6.37 14.73 -9.89
CA SER A 94 -7.24 14.09 -10.85
C SER A 94 -6.70 12.73 -11.28
N ARG A 95 -7.50 11.90 -11.93
CA ARG A 95 -7.13 10.57 -12.46
C ARG A 95 -6.66 9.59 -11.35
N LEU A 96 -7.24 9.72 -10.17
CA LEU A 96 -6.92 8.95 -8.98
C LEU A 96 -8.18 8.27 -8.42
N SER A 97 -8.05 7.00 -8.02
CA SER A 97 -9.07 6.28 -7.24
C SER A 97 -8.47 5.79 -5.95
N ILE A 98 -9.04 6.17 -4.80
CA ILE A 98 -8.64 5.65 -3.49
C ILE A 98 -9.55 4.50 -3.12
N HIS A 99 -8.97 3.31 -2.94
CA HIS A 99 -9.65 2.10 -2.52
C HIS A 99 -9.50 1.87 -1.03
N GLU A 100 -10.57 1.40 -0.44
CA GLU A 100 -10.56 0.91 0.94
C GLU A 100 -9.78 -0.39 1.05
N GLY A 101 -9.29 -0.66 2.26
CA GLY A 101 -8.60 -1.91 2.57
C GLY A 101 -9.51 -3.11 2.36
N SER A 102 -8.93 -4.23 1.96
CA SER A 102 -9.64 -5.48 1.78
C SER A 102 -8.88 -6.63 2.42
N PRO A 103 -9.55 -7.75 2.75
CA PRO A 103 -8.87 -8.93 3.27
C PRO A 103 -7.96 -9.61 2.24
N TYR A 104 -7.95 -9.15 0.99
CA TYR A 104 -7.19 -9.74 -0.11
C TYR A 104 -5.90 -8.98 -0.45
N ILE A 105 -5.58 -7.86 0.25
CA ILE A 105 -4.39 -7.05 -0.02
C ILE A 105 -3.66 -6.75 1.29
N ILE A 106 -2.46 -7.29 1.47
CA ILE A 106 -1.61 -7.10 2.66
C ILE A 106 -2.44 -7.14 3.95
N SER A 107 -3.12 -8.25 4.16
CA SER A 107 -3.99 -8.48 5.30
C SER A 107 -3.41 -9.57 6.21
N ARG A 108 -4.05 -9.80 7.36
CA ARG A 108 -3.72 -10.95 8.21
C ARG A 108 -3.95 -12.28 7.52
N ALA A 109 -4.83 -12.33 6.53
CA ALA A 109 -5.12 -13.55 5.78
C ALA A 109 -4.08 -13.80 4.68
N THR A 110 -3.70 -12.75 3.92
CA THR A 110 -2.80 -12.89 2.78
C THR A 110 -1.33 -12.74 3.18
N PHE A 111 -1.02 -11.89 4.16
CA PHE A 111 0.33 -11.58 4.56
C PHE A 111 0.47 -11.35 6.09
N PRO A 112 0.15 -12.35 6.94
CA PRO A 112 0.17 -12.20 8.39
C PRO A 112 1.54 -11.80 8.95
N CYS A 113 2.63 -12.27 8.35
CA CYS A 113 3.99 -11.97 8.81
C CYS A 113 4.48 -10.56 8.43
N TYR A 114 3.78 -9.80 7.58
CA TYR A 114 4.06 -8.37 7.39
C TYR A 114 3.97 -7.59 8.72
N PHE A 115 3.13 -8.06 9.63
CA PHE A 115 2.88 -7.47 10.94
C PHE A 115 3.62 -8.16 12.08
N LEU A 116 4.31 -9.29 11.80
CA LEU A 116 5.04 -10.11 12.77
C LEU A 116 6.46 -10.33 12.27
N LYS A 117 7.43 -10.31 13.18
CA LYS A 117 8.82 -10.73 12.88
C LYS A 117 8.87 -12.25 12.91
N LEU A 118 8.64 -12.91 11.78
CA LEU A 118 8.66 -14.37 11.65
C LEU A 118 9.74 -14.84 10.66
N ASP A 119 10.04 -16.15 10.73
CA ASP A 119 11.09 -16.81 9.96
C ASP A 119 11.00 -16.61 8.45
N ASP A 120 12.16 -16.57 7.80
CA ASP A 120 12.40 -16.26 6.38
C ASP A 120 11.51 -17.04 5.39
N ILE A 121 11.23 -18.31 5.64
CA ILE A 121 10.46 -19.17 4.73
C ILE A 121 8.98 -18.79 4.75
N ILE A 122 8.41 -18.59 5.92
CA ILE A 122 7.00 -18.22 6.10
C ILE A 122 6.75 -16.86 5.46
N PHE A 123 7.69 -15.92 5.64
CA PHE A 123 7.61 -14.59 5.07
C PHE A 123 7.61 -14.63 3.53
N LYS A 124 8.48 -15.44 2.91
CA LYS A 124 8.55 -15.62 1.44
C LYS A 124 7.25 -16.19 0.88
N CYS A 125 6.68 -17.22 1.52
CA CYS A 125 5.43 -17.82 1.09
C CYS A 125 4.25 -16.83 1.12
N HIS A 126 4.15 -16.01 2.16
CA HIS A 126 3.08 -15.03 2.26
C HIS A 126 3.23 -13.89 1.25
N MET A 127 4.45 -13.47 0.92
CA MET A 127 4.67 -12.49 -0.15
C MET A 127 4.22 -13.03 -1.51
N GLU A 128 4.64 -14.24 -1.84
CA GLU A 128 4.24 -14.92 -3.07
C GLU A 128 2.72 -15.07 -3.15
N LEU A 129 2.08 -15.47 -2.04
CA LEU A 129 0.64 -15.59 -1.93
C LEU A 129 -0.07 -14.25 -2.18
N ASP A 130 0.35 -13.18 -1.50
CA ASP A 130 -0.23 -11.84 -1.62
C ASP A 130 -0.08 -11.29 -3.04
N LEU A 131 1.10 -11.41 -3.64
CA LEU A 131 1.38 -10.97 -5.00
C LEU A 131 0.61 -11.79 -6.05
N THR A 132 0.45 -13.11 -5.82
CA THR A 132 -0.38 -13.98 -6.67
C THR A 132 -1.85 -13.55 -6.63
N ILE A 133 -2.39 -13.29 -5.45
CA ILE A 133 -3.77 -12.81 -5.28
C ILE A 133 -3.95 -11.46 -5.95
N PHE A 134 -3.02 -10.53 -5.72
CA PHE A 134 -3.09 -9.21 -6.34
C PHE A 134 -3.12 -9.31 -7.88
N ARG A 135 -2.17 -10.05 -8.46
CA ARG A 135 -2.04 -10.17 -9.90
C ARG A 135 -3.20 -10.94 -10.55
N ARG A 136 -3.69 -12.00 -9.90
CA ARG A 136 -4.73 -12.87 -10.44
C ARG A 136 -6.14 -12.32 -10.28
N TYR A 137 -6.43 -11.67 -9.14
CA TYR A 137 -7.80 -11.35 -8.78
C TYR A 137 -8.10 -9.86 -8.64
N ILE A 138 -7.09 -9.01 -8.40
CA ILE A 138 -7.30 -7.59 -8.14
C ILE A 138 -6.96 -6.74 -9.36
N ALA A 139 -5.83 -7.01 -9.98
CA ALA A 139 -5.36 -6.23 -11.11
C ALA A 139 -6.23 -6.37 -12.38
N PRO A 140 -6.68 -7.56 -12.79
CA PRO A 140 -7.43 -7.71 -14.05
C PRO A 140 -8.78 -6.99 -14.05
N PRO A 141 -9.62 -7.04 -12.99
CA PRO A 141 -10.88 -6.29 -12.96
C PRO A 141 -10.72 -4.79 -13.16
N LEU A 142 -9.61 -4.21 -12.68
CA LEU A 142 -9.30 -2.78 -12.80
C LEU A 142 -8.49 -2.45 -14.07
N GLY A 143 -7.94 -3.46 -14.76
CA GLY A 143 -7.05 -3.28 -15.89
C GLY A 143 -5.66 -2.78 -15.49
N ILE A 144 -5.21 -3.05 -14.27
CA ILE A 144 -3.90 -2.62 -13.76
C ILE A 144 -2.80 -3.29 -14.55
N THR A 145 -1.86 -2.48 -15.07
CA THR A 145 -0.68 -2.89 -15.83
C THR A 145 0.63 -2.54 -15.13
N HIS A 146 0.60 -1.61 -14.16
CA HIS A 146 1.77 -1.13 -13.46
C HIS A 146 1.55 -1.12 -11.94
N ARG A 147 2.58 -1.53 -11.19
CA ARG A 147 2.63 -1.43 -9.74
C ARG A 147 3.77 -0.49 -9.36
N PHE A 148 3.44 0.66 -8.74
CA PHE A 148 4.42 1.61 -8.25
C PHE A 148 4.69 1.38 -6.77
N ALA A 149 5.97 1.46 -6.36
CA ALA A 149 6.40 1.44 -4.98
C ALA A 149 7.55 2.42 -4.76
N GLY A 150 7.65 2.98 -3.56
CA GLY A 150 8.83 3.76 -3.17
C GLY A 150 10.02 2.87 -2.87
N SER A 151 11.23 3.30 -3.24
CA SER A 151 12.47 2.63 -2.82
C SER A 151 12.54 2.54 -1.30
N GLU A 152 13.13 1.48 -0.76
CA GLU A 152 13.16 1.22 0.69
C GLU A 152 14.58 0.92 1.18
N PRO A 153 15.33 1.95 1.62
CA PRO A 153 16.70 1.77 2.06
C PRO A 153 16.83 1.27 3.52
N TYR A 154 15.76 1.37 4.34
CA TYR A 154 15.88 1.12 5.78
C TYR A 154 15.22 -0.17 6.24
N SER A 155 14.03 -0.48 5.74
CA SER A 155 13.31 -1.70 6.11
C SER A 155 13.74 -2.88 5.25
N VAL A 156 14.48 -3.81 5.83
CA VAL A 156 14.90 -5.05 5.15
C VAL A 156 13.67 -5.80 4.59
N ILE A 157 12.60 -5.86 5.37
CA ILE A 157 11.33 -6.52 5.00
C ILE A 157 10.70 -5.86 3.78
N THR A 158 10.54 -4.54 3.78
CA THR A 158 9.91 -3.81 2.67
C THR A 158 10.80 -3.81 1.43
N ASN A 159 12.11 -3.70 1.58
CA ASN A 159 13.06 -3.81 0.48
C ASN A 159 12.98 -5.19 -0.17
N TYR A 160 12.93 -6.25 0.64
CA TYR A 160 12.78 -7.60 0.12
C TYR A 160 11.43 -7.79 -0.58
N TYR A 161 10.33 -7.24 -0.05
CA TYR A 161 9.03 -7.25 -0.69
C TYR A 161 9.05 -6.54 -2.06
N ASN A 162 9.72 -5.38 -2.17
CA ASN A 162 9.90 -4.69 -3.45
C ASN A 162 10.62 -5.58 -4.49
N LYS A 163 11.67 -6.29 -4.08
CA LYS A 163 12.38 -7.25 -4.95
C LYS A 163 11.47 -8.41 -5.36
N GLN A 164 10.66 -8.93 -4.46
CA GLN A 164 9.71 -10.00 -4.78
C GLN A 164 8.60 -9.52 -5.72
N MET A 165 8.17 -8.26 -5.63
CA MET A 165 7.24 -7.68 -6.63
C MET A 165 7.81 -7.74 -8.05
N GLN A 166 9.11 -7.45 -8.25
CA GLN A 166 9.74 -7.55 -9.57
C GLN A 166 9.70 -8.98 -10.13
N VAL A 167 9.83 -9.99 -9.26
CA VAL A 167 9.80 -11.40 -9.65
C VAL A 167 8.37 -11.86 -9.92
N TRP A 168 7.47 -11.76 -8.93
CA TRP A 168 6.16 -12.39 -8.99
C TRP A 168 5.15 -11.67 -9.86
N LEU A 169 5.25 -10.35 -10.00
CA LEU A 169 4.32 -9.59 -10.85
C LEU A 169 4.55 -9.85 -12.35
N ASP A 170 5.70 -10.37 -12.74
CA ASP A 170 6.01 -10.75 -14.13
C ASP A 170 6.21 -12.27 -14.33
N SER A 171 6.18 -13.06 -13.27
CA SER A 171 6.43 -14.51 -13.31
C SER A 171 5.49 -15.26 -14.24
N PRO A 172 5.99 -16.15 -15.12
CA PRO A 172 5.14 -17.01 -15.95
C PRO A 172 4.37 -18.07 -15.15
N GLU A 173 4.72 -18.30 -13.89
CA GLU A 173 4.04 -19.26 -13.01
C GLU A 173 2.66 -18.81 -12.56
N ILE A 174 2.38 -17.49 -12.64
CA ILE A 174 1.06 -16.93 -12.32
C ILE A 174 0.25 -16.82 -13.61
N ASP A 175 -0.82 -17.59 -13.72
CA ASP A 175 -1.76 -17.54 -14.83
C ASP A 175 -2.63 -16.26 -14.73
N ALA A 176 -2.04 -15.13 -15.10
CA ALA A 176 -2.65 -13.81 -15.19
C ALA A 176 -1.75 -12.86 -16.01
N PRO A 177 -2.28 -11.76 -16.57
CA PRO A 177 -1.46 -10.78 -17.29
C PRO A 177 -0.30 -10.26 -16.42
N PRO A 178 0.90 -10.04 -17.00
CA PRO A 178 2.03 -9.50 -16.25
C PRO A 178 1.77 -8.05 -15.84
N ILE A 179 2.38 -7.64 -14.73
CA ILE A 179 2.31 -6.27 -14.19
C ILE A 179 3.74 -5.74 -14.06
N GLN A 180 4.03 -4.64 -14.71
CA GLN A 180 5.33 -4.00 -14.59
C GLN A 180 5.49 -3.35 -13.21
N MET A 181 6.51 -3.75 -12.45
CA MET A 181 6.89 -3.06 -11.21
C MET A 181 7.76 -1.85 -11.54
N VAL A 182 7.42 -0.69 -10.98
CA VAL A 182 8.16 0.57 -11.13
C VAL A 182 8.54 1.08 -9.74
N GLU A 183 9.84 1.13 -9.45
CA GLU A 183 10.35 1.69 -8.22
C GLU A 183 10.63 3.19 -8.39
N ILE A 184 10.05 4.02 -7.49
CA ILE A 184 10.22 5.47 -7.46
C ILE A 184 11.17 5.82 -6.30
N PRO A 185 12.24 6.58 -6.55
CA PRO A 185 13.13 7.05 -5.48
C PRO A 185 12.37 7.84 -4.42
N ARG A 186 12.73 7.65 -3.15
CA ARG A 186 12.10 8.38 -2.03
C ARG A 186 12.40 9.87 -2.07
N LYS A 187 11.38 10.66 -1.73
CA LYS A 187 11.54 12.10 -1.49
C LYS A 187 12.49 12.36 -0.32
N GLN A 188 13.42 13.28 -0.52
CA GLN A 188 14.38 13.71 0.50
C GLN A 188 14.02 15.10 1.03
N PHE A 189 14.39 15.35 2.29
CA PHE A 189 14.34 16.64 2.94
C PHE A 189 15.58 16.76 3.85
N GLN A 190 16.36 17.84 3.68
CA GLN A 190 17.60 18.12 4.45
C GLN A 190 18.57 16.92 4.52
N GLY A 191 18.81 16.27 3.37
CA GLY A 191 19.74 15.14 3.26
C GLY A 191 19.22 13.80 3.81
N GLY A 192 17.97 13.74 4.31
CA GLY A 192 17.34 12.53 4.79
C GLY A 192 16.03 12.22 4.07
N PHE A 193 15.62 10.95 4.07
CA PHE A 193 14.34 10.56 3.47
C PHE A 193 13.14 10.94 4.35
N ILE A 194 12.05 11.38 3.70
CA ILE A 194 10.77 11.56 4.35
C ILE A 194 10.16 10.17 4.63
N SER A 195 9.85 9.88 5.90
CA SER A 195 9.23 8.63 6.30
C SER A 195 8.21 8.80 7.42
N ALA A 196 7.19 7.95 7.43
CA ALA A 196 6.20 7.92 8.51
C ALA A 196 6.83 7.56 9.88
N THR A 197 7.90 6.78 9.88
CA THR A 197 8.65 6.44 11.11
C THR A 197 9.28 7.68 11.75
N LYS A 198 9.89 8.58 10.95
CA LYS A 198 10.40 9.85 11.48
C LYS A 198 9.29 10.73 12.05
N VAL A 199 8.14 10.81 11.36
CA VAL A 199 6.99 11.58 11.86
C VAL A 199 6.51 11.04 13.22
N ARG A 200 6.44 9.72 13.38
CA ARG A 200 6.09 9.12 14.67
C ARG A 200 7.13 9.36 15.75
N GLY A 201 8.42 9.42 15.40
CA GLY A 201 9.50 9.81 16.31
C GLY A 201 9.31 11.24 16.82
N PHE A 202 9.18 12.21 15.92
CA PHE A 202 8.92 13.62 16.28
C PHE A 202 7.63 13.78 17.10
N LEU A 203 6.59 13.00 16.78
CA LEU A 203 5.35 13.02 17.55
C LEU A 203 5.56 12.54 18.98
N ALA A 204 6.38 11.50 19.18
CA ALA A 204 6.71 10.98 20.52
C ALA A 204 7.55 11.99 21.33
N GLU A 205 8.33 12.83 20.66
CA GLU A 205 9.16 13.90 21.25
C GLU A 205 8.38 15.21 21.41
N GLY A 206 7.16 15.32 20.88
CA GLY A 206 6.36 16.56 20.89
C GLY A 206 6.88 17.64 19.93
N ASP A 207 7.73 17.27 18.98
CA ASP A 207 8.34 18.23 18.01
C ASP A 207 7.41 18.44 16.79
N PHE A 208 6.32 19.18 17.00
CA PHE A 208 5.39 19.55 15.93
C PHE A 208 6.01 20.49 14.88
N ALA A 209 7.02 21.28 15.25
CA ALA A 209 7.71 22.13 14.30
C ALA A 209 8.46 21.30 13.23
N ALA A 210 9.13 20.24 13.64
CA ALA A 210 9.75 19.31 12.70
C ALA A 210 8.71 18.58 11.84
N ILE A 211 7.61 18.09 12.42
CA ILE A 211 6.55 17.34 11.71
C ILE A 211 6.03 18.11 10.50
N LYS A 212 5.85 19.43 10.60
CA LYS A 212 5.33 20.31 9.53
C LYS A 212 6.07 20.12 8.20
N HIS A 213 7.35 19.79 8.22
CA HIS A 213 8.16 19.61 7.03
C HIS A 213 8.04 18.20 6.38
N TYR A 214 7.36 17.26 7.04
CA TYR A 214 7.27 15.86 6.62
C TYR A 214 5.88 15.45 6.17
N VAL A 215 4.86 16.23 6.48
CA VAL A 215 3.46 15.86 6.23
C VAL A 215 2.70 16.95 5.47
N PRO A 216 1.66 16.60 4.69
CA PRO A 216 0.73 17.58 4.15
C PRO A 216 -0.05 18.31 5.27
N GLU A 217 -0.56 19.49 4.96
CA GLU A 217 -1.28 20.33 5.91
C GLU A 217 -2.44 19.59 6.60
N CYS A 218 -3.21 18.79 5.88
CA CYS A 218 -4.30 17.98 6.46
C CYS A 218 -3.81 17.00 7.53
N THR A 219 -2.65 16.38 7.33
CA THR A 219 -2.05 15.47 8.32
C THR A 219 -1.49 16.29 9.50
N TYR A 220 -0.87 17.43 9.25
CA TYR A 220 -0.34 18.29 10.29
C TYR A 220 -1.45 18.77 11.25
N GLN A 221 -2.55 19.30 10.70
CA GLN A 221 -3.70 19.74 11.49
C GLN A 221 -4.34 18.59 12.28
N PHE A 222 -4.45 17.41 11.67
CA PHE A 222 -4.94 16.24 12.37
C PHE A 222 -4.05 15.89 13.59
N LEU A 223 -2.74 15.90 13.43
CA LEU A 223 -1.79 15.57 14.50
C LEU A 223 -1.83 16.59 15.63
N ILE A 224 -1.86 17.89 15.34
CA ILE A 224 -2.03 18.94 16.35
C ILE A 224 -3.33 18.73 17.13
N ASN A 225 -4.45 18.57 16.44
CA ASN A 225 -5.76 18.46 17.08
C ASN A 225 -5.88 17.24 17.99
N GLN A 226 -5.19 16.15 17.69
CA GLN A 226 -5.26 14.91 18.49
C GLN A 226 -4.22 14.87 19.62
N TYR A 227 -3.01 15.41 19.41
CA TYR A 227 -1.88 15.12 20.27
C TYR A 227 -1.34 16.35 21.02
N GLU A 228 -1.45 17.57 20.48
CA GLU A 228 -0.97 18.79 21.17
C GLU A 228 -1.79 19.09 22.44
N LYS A 229 -3.09 18.73 22.46
CA LYS A 229 -3.96 18.92 23.61
C LYS A 229 -3.71 17.95 24.78
N VAL A 230 -2.92 16.90 24.57
CA VAL A 230 -2.61 15.87 25.59
C VAL A 230 -1.35 16.26 26.38
N THR A 231 -0.56 17.19 25.85
CA THR A 231 0.71 17.64 26.45
C THR A 231 0.62 18.99 27.20
N ALA A 232 -0.55 19.60 27.24
CA ALA A 232 -0.87 20.80 28.02
C ALA A 232 -1.76 20.46 29.23
#